data_569837618fd704a5a8aaf43f7c044260
#
_entry.id   569837618fd704a5a8aaf43f7c044260
#
_cell.length_a   1.000
_cell.length_b   1.000
_cell.length_c   1.000
_cell.angle_alpha   90.00
_cell.angle_beta   90.00
_cell.angle_gamma   90.00
#
_symmetry.space_group_name_H-M   'P 1'
#
loop_
_entity.id
_entity.type
_entity.pdbx_description
1 polymer ?
#
loop_
_entity_poly.entity_id
_entity_poly.type
_entity_poly.pdbx_seq_one_letter_code
_entity_poly.pdbx_strand_id
1 'polypeptide(L)'
;MAFDRLKGIRFLYIAETNQIDRYVWKRNGDVGARTIVVRGLPDADPTGDDVHRAKSLVIGPDHTIYVTVGSASNATRPQPGESPPRGTILAYSPSGTHMRVFASGVRNGEGLSFAPDGSLWTAVNERDEIAYPFHRSYGQQTEAYGKVIEAYVNEHAPDELARLNAGRDLGWPFCDPDPDVTPGNPATALQYANLPFDADEQTNAGGSVLNCAALAPIQRGLPAHSAPLGFHFLEKTTIAARLSNGAVVAVHGSWDRTPPRPPAVLWLPWQSKGRTLGEAVTLIGGFQESSGARWGRPADAVPGPDGALYVTDDTAGAVYRVGPKRTR
;
A
#
# COMPACT_ATOMS: atom_id res chain seq x y z
N MET A 1 -7.14 2.93 -11.51
CA MET A 1 -8.07 2.66 -12.65
C MET A 1 -8.15 1.16 -12.87
N ALA A 2 -9.34 0.64 -13.29
CA ALA A 2 -9.51 -0.79 -13.60
C ALA A 2 -10.45 -0.98 -14.79
N PHE A 3 -10.28 -2.11 -15.49
CA PHE A 3 -11.21 -2.53 -16.54
C PHE A 3 -12.06 -3.70 -16.07
N ASP A 4 -13.32 -3.73 -16.51
CA ASP A 4 -14.21 -4.86 -16.31
C ASP A 4 -15.13 -5.06 -17.52
N ARG A 5 -15.75 -6.25 -17.60
CA ARG A 5 -16.72 -6.58 -18.64
C ARG A 5 -18.04 -7.06 -18.01
N LEU A 6 -19.04 -6.20 -18.00
CA LEU A 6 -20.39 -6.53 -17.51
C LEU A 6 -21.35 -6.72 -18.68
N LYS A 7 -22.06 -7.85 -18.74
CA LYS A 7 -23.06 -8.16 -19.78
C LYS A 7 -22.55 -7.91 -21.20
N GLY A 8 -21.27 -8.24 -21.45
CA GLY A 8 -20.62 -8.08 -22.75
C GLY A 8 -20.07 -6.68 -23.05
N ILE A 9 -20.40 -5.68 -22.25
CA ILE A 9 -19.88 -4.31 -22.40
C ILE A 9 -18.61 -4.15 -21.59
N ARG A 10 -17.56 -3.60 -22.22
CA ARG A 10 -16.29 -3.27 -21.54
C ARG A 10 -16.40 -1.89 -20.90
N PHE A 11 -15.97 -1.78 -19.65
CA PHE A 11 -15.97 -0.54 -18.90
C PHE A 11 -14.56 -0.23 -18.40
N LEU A 12 -14.26 1.07 -18.32
CA LEU A 12 -13.16 1.64 -17.56
C LEU A 12 -13.73 2.24 -16.28
N TYR A 13 -13.19 1.84 -15.13
CA TYR A 13 -13.48 2.43 -13.84
C TYR A 13 -12.34 3.34 -13.41
N ILE A 14 -12.67 4.52 -12.90
CA ILE A 14 -11.73 5.50 -12.38
C ILE A 14 -12.15 5.86 -10.95
N ALA A 15 -11.30 5.63 -9.97
CA ALA A 15 -11.50 6.21 -8.65
C ALA A 15 -10.95 7.64 -8.67
N GLU A 16 -11.80 8.56 -8.30
CA GLU A 16 -11.48 9.94 -7.97
C GLU A 16 -11.41 10.08 -6.44
N THR A 17 -11.08 11.24 -5.93
CA THR A 17 -10.92 11.42 -4.48
C THR A 17 -12.20 11.15 -3.70
N ASN A 18 -13.38 11.47 -4.27
CA ASN A 18 -14.69 11.38 -3.58
C ASN A 18 -15.72 10.48 -4.28
N GLN A 19 -15.36 9.83 -5.39
CA GLN A 19 -16.30 9.01 -6.15
C GLN A 19 -15.60 7.97 -7.01
N ILE A 20 -16.38 7.04 -7.57
CA ILE A 20 -15.92 6.12 -8.61
C ILE A 20 -16.78 6.33 -9.86
N ASP A 21 -16.13 6.67 -10.94
CA ASP A 21 -16.71 6.79 -12.26
C ASP A 21 -16.54 5.51 -13.07
N ARG A 22 -17.54 5.24 -13.92
CA ARG A 22 -17.49 4.17 -14.89
C ARG A 22 -17.81 4.72 -16.26
N TYR A 23 -16.95 4.40 -17.23
CA TYR A 23 -17.07 4.80 -18.62
C TYR A 23 -17.24 3.59 -19.51
N VAL A 24 -18.11 3.68 -20.52
CA VAL A 24 -18.14 2.66 -21.59
C VAL A 24 -16.84 2.75 -22.37
N TRP A 25 -16.09 1.64 -22.46
CA TRP A 25 -14.87 1.56 -23.25
C TRP A 25 -15.16 0.96 -24.62
N LYS A 26 -15.05 1.75 -25.67
CA LYS A 26 -15.34 1.36 -27.04
C LYS A 26 -14.19 0.55 -27.65
N ARG A 27 -14.48 -0.23 -28.70
CA ARG A 27 -13.47 -1.08 -29.37
C ARG A 27 -12.33 -0.30 -30.02
N ASN A 28 -12.60 0.92 -30.49
CA ASN A 28 -11.59 1.82 -31.06
C ASN A 28 -10.74 2.56 -30.04
N GLY A 29 -10.94 2.28 -28.74
CA GLY A 29 -10.22 2.93 -27.64
C GLY A 29 -10.87 4.22 -27.13
N ASP A 30 -11.95 4.67 -27.76
CA ASP A 30 -12.67 5.87 -27.29
C ASP A 30 -13.39 5.61 -25.97
N VAL A 31 -13.49 6.67 -25.19
CA VAL A 31 -14.29 6.74 -23.97
C VAL A 31 -15.70 7.16 -24.32
N GLY A 32 -16.69 6.36 -23.90
CA GLY A 32 -18.11 6.62 -24.13
C GLY A 32 -18.79 7.25 -22.91
N ALA A 33 -20.09 6.94 -22.74
CA ALA A 33 -20.90 7.50 -21.67
C ALA A 33 -20.31 7.24 -20.28
N ARG A 34 -20.32 8.29 -19.45
CA ARG A 34 -19.93 8.28 -18.03
C ARG A 34 -21.13 7.93 -17.15
N THR A 35 -20.89 7.15 -16.12
CA THR A 35 -21.82 6.91 -15.01
C THR A 35 -21.06 6.99 -13.70
N ILE A 36 -21.52 7.77 -12.73
CA ILE A 36 -21.00 7.73 -11.38
C ILE A 36 -21.61 6.51 -10.69
N VAL A 37 -20.77 5.54 -10.29
CA VAL A 37 -21.23 4.30 -9.64
C VAL A 37 -21.13 4.34 -8.13
N VAL A 38 -20.18 5.06 -7.58
CA VAL A 38 -20.03 5.30 -6.12
C VAL A 38 -19.89 6.79 -5.90
N ARG A 39 -20.55 7.32 -4.87
CA ARG A 39 -20.49 8.73 -4.44
C ARG A 39 -20.16 8.82 -2.96
N GLY A 40 -19.62 9.97 -2.57
CA GLY A 40 -19.42 10.32 -1.16
C GLY A 40 -18.32 9.50 -0.49
N LEU A 41 -17.28 9.09 -1.23
CA LEU A 41 -16.06 8.61 -0.61
C LEU A 41 -15.42 9.78 0.16
N PRO A 42 -14.87 9.55 1.35
CA PRO A 42 -14.18 10.61 2.10
C PRO A 42 -12.98 11.17 1.32
N ASP A 43 -12.90 12.47 1.13
CA ASP A 43 -11.84 13.16 0.40
C ASP A 43 -11.30 14.40 1.10
N ALA A 44 -12.01 14.88 2.13
CA ALA A 44 -11.58 15.96 2.99
C ALA A 44 -11.99 15.65 4.43
N ASP A 45 -11.10 15.92 5.38
CA ASP A 45 -11.45 15.97 6.79
C ASP A 45 -12.27 17.24 7.05
N PRO A 46 -13.24 17.26 7.98
CA PRO A 46 -13.94 18.47 8.40
C PRO A 46 -13.01 19.58 8.88
N THR A 47 -11.81 19.24 9.36
CA THR A 47 -10.76 20.19 9.76
C THR A 47 -9.91 20.66 8.58
N GLY A 48 -10.03 20.04 7.41
CA GLY A 48 -9.27 20.35 6.22
C GLY A 48 -7.92 19.64 6.08
N ASP A 49 -7.57 18.76 7.02
CA ASP A 49 -6.25 18.12 7.13
C ASP A 49 -6.18 16.72 6.48
N ASP A 50 -7.08 16.40 5.56
CA ASP A 50 -7.04 15.08 4.90
C ASP A 50 -5.81 14.93 4.00
N VAL A 51 -4.86 14.12 4.44
CA VAL A 51 -3.59 13.90 3.74
C VAL A 51 -3.61 12.69 2.79
N HIS A 52 -4.52 11.71 2.99
CA HIS A 52 -4.58 10.47 2.21
C HIS A 52 -5.83 10.39 1.33
N ARG A 53 -5.94 11.33 0.39
CA ARG A 53 -7.11 11.47 -0.49
C ARG A 53 -7.09 10.56 -1.71
N ALA A 54 -5.94 10.07 -2.12
CA ALA A 54 -5.82 9.15 -3.25
C ALA A 54 -6.65 7.89 -3.03
N LYS A 55 -7.17 7.31 -4.10
CA LYS A 55 -7.97 6.10 -4.07
C LYS A 55 -7.45 5.12 -5.10
N SER A 56 -7.13 3.92 -4.66
CA SER A 56 -6.88 2.79 -5.56
C SER A 56 -8.10 1.90 -5.67
N LEU A 57 -8.34 1.35 -6.85
CA LEU A 57 -9.45 0.42 -7.05
C LEU A 57 -9.02 -0.78 -7.87
N VAL A 58 -9.66 -1.92 -7.59
CA VAL A 58 -9.61 -3.13 -8.40
C VAL A 58 -10.99 -3.77 -8.49
N ILE A 59 -11.25 -4.48 -9.59
CA ILE A 59 -12.51 -5.21 -9.76
C ILE A 59 -12.24 -6.70 -9.58
N GLY A 60 -13.00 -7.33 -8.68
CA GLY A 60 -12.92 -8.77 -8.44
C GLY A 60 -13.49 -9.61 -9.59
N PRO A 61 -13.19 -10.91 -9.63
CA PRO A 61 -13.71 -11.82 -10.64
C PRO A 61 -15.24 -11.97 -10.60
N ASP A 62 -15.86 -11.63 -9.48
CA ASP A 62 -17.30 -11.55 -9.25
C ASP A 62 -17.86 -10.14 -9.53
N HIS A 63 -17.06 -9.27 -10.15
CA HIS A 63 -17.37 -7.86 -10.44
C HIS A 63 -17.53 -6.97 -9.19
N THR A 64 -17.16 -7.43 -8.00
CA THR A 64 -17.11 -6.60 -6.79
C THR A 64 -16.07 -5.49 -6.99
N ILE A 65 -16.45 -4.24 -6.66
CA ILE A 65 -15.55 -3.08 -6.70
C ILE A 65 -14.89 -2.97 -5.33
N TYR A 66 -13.56 -3.13 -5.27
CA TYR A 66 -12.77 -2.85 -4.07
C TYR A 66 -12.07 -1.51 -4.22
N VAL A 67 -12.13 -0.67 -3.17
CA VAL A 67 -11.51 0.65 -3.18
C VAL A 67 -10.88 0.96 -1.83
N THR A 68 -9.72 1.62 -1.87
CA THR A 68 -9.03 2.09 -0.66
C THR A 68 -9.63 3.41 -0.19
N VAL A 69 -9.73 3.60 1.11
CA VAL A 69 -10.04 4.88 1.75
C VAL A 69 -9.00 5.11 2.83
N GLY A 70 -8.04 5.97 2.55
CA GLY A 70 -6.97 6.29 3.47
C GLY A 70 -7.44 7.06 4.70
N SER A 71 -6.59 7.16 5.70
CA SER A 71 -6.84 7.91 6.93
C SER A 71 -6.83 9.43 6.70
N ALA A 72 -7.43 10.18 7.61
CA ALA A 72 -7.38 11.65 7.56
C ALA A 72 -5.99 12.20 7.94
N SER A 73 -5.24 11.47 8.77
CA SER A 73 -3.95 11.91 9.30
C SER A 73 -3.03 10.73 9.61
N ASN A 74 -1.87 11.02 10.20
CA ASN A 74 -0.90 10.02 10.65
C ASN A 74 -1.49 9.01 11.65
N ALA A 75 -2.26 9.48 12.66
CA ALA A 75 -2.69 8.67 13.80
C ALA A 75 -4.11 8.97 14.32
N THR A 76 -4.88 9.82 13.66
CA THR A 76 -6.23 10.14 14.10
C THR A 76 -7.13 8.92 14.04
N ARG A 77 -7.73 8.57 15.16
CA ARG A 77 -8.71 7.47 15.22
C ARG A 77 -9.89 7.75 14.28
N PRO A 78 -10.39 6.72 13.57
CA PRO A 78 -11.61 6.86 12.78
C PRO A 78 -12.75 7.41 13.65
N GLN A 79 -13.52 8.35 13.09
CA GLN A 79 -14.61 8.98 13.83
C GLN A 79 -15.79 7.98 13.97
N PRO A 80 -16.33 7.80 15.18
CA PRO A 80 -17.53 6.98 15.37
C PRO A 80 -18.68 7.47 14.48
N GLY A 81 -19.26 6.54 13.68
CA GLY A 81 -20.37 6.86 12.80
C GLY A 81 -19.99 7.49 11.46
N GLU A 82 -18.69 7.66 11.16
CA GLU A 82 -18.24 8.04 9.82
C GLU A 82 -18.66 6.98 8.78
N SER A 83 -19.32 7.42 7.72
CA SER A 83 -19.81 6.53 6.67
C SER A 83 -19.67 7.17 5.29
N PRO A 84 -18.86 6.61 4.39
CA PRO A 84 -17.97 5.45 4.58
C PRO A 84 -16.82 5.74 5.55
N PRO A 85 -16.33 4.73 6.31
CA PRO A 85 -15.24 4.94 7.25
C PRO A 85 -13.88 5.06 6.54
N ARG A 86 -12.98 5.84 7.12
CA ARG A 86 -11.57 5.97 6.71
C ARG A 86 -10.72 4.84 7.28
N GLY A 87 -9.50 4.70 6.75
CA GLY A 87 -8.57 3.65 7.17
C GLY A 87 -9.06 2.24 6.80
N THR A 88 -9.68 2.11 5.61
CA THR A 88 -10.37 0.87 5.20
C THR A 88 -10.18 0.51 3.74
N ILE A 89 -10.44 -0.76 3.44
CA ILE A 89 -10.78 -1.22 2.10
C ILE A 89 -12.29 -1.45 2.06
N LEU A 90 -12.98 -0.74 1.19
CA LEU A 90 -14.42 -0.89 0.99
C LEU A 90 -14.70 -1.82 -0.20
N ALA A 91 -15.80 -2.56 -0.11
CA ALA A 91 -16.30 -3.38 -1.18
C ALA A 91 -17.74 -2.97 -1.54
N TYR A 92 -17.99 -2.78 -2.84
CA TYR A 92 -19.29 -2.44 -3.39
C TYR A 92 -19.74 -3.49 -4.41
N SER A 93 -21.05 -3.64 -4.57
CA SER A 93 -21.59 -4.44 -5.67
C SER A 93 -21.19 -3.83 -7.03
N PRO A 94 -21.34 -4.56 -8.15
CA PRO A 94 -21.06 -4.03 -9.50
C PRO A 94 -21.86 -2.77 -9.89
N SER A 95 -22.97 -2.51 -9.20
CA SER A 95 -23.77 -1.30 -9.38
C SER A 95 -23.32 -0.13 -8.51
N GLY A 96 -22.31 -0.31 -7.65
CA GLY A 96 -21.87 0.70 -6.68
C GLY A 96 -22.76 0.83 -5.44
N THR A 97 -23.66 -0.14 -5.23
CA THR A 97 -24.51 -0.24 -4.03
C THR A 97 -23.97 -1.32 -3.07
N HIS A 98 -24.67 -1.55 -1.94
CA HIS A 98 -24.33 -2.59 -0.97
C HIS A 98 -22.86 -2.49 -0.48
N MET A 99 -22.50 -1.29 0.00
CA MET A 99 -21.20 -1.05 0.62
C MET A 99 -21.01 -1.95 1.85
N ARG A 100 -19.81 -2.50 1.98
CA ARG A 100 -19.32 -3.13 3.21
C ARG A 100 -17.85 -2.80 3.43
N VAL A 101 -17.44 -2.71 4.68
CA VAL A 101 -16.02 -2.70 5.03
C VAL A 101 -15.47 -4.10 4.78
N PHE A 102 -14.49 -4.21 3.90
CA PHE A 102 -13.83 -5.48 3.58
C PHE A 102 -12.64 -5.73 4.50
N ALA A 103 -11.84 -4.69 4.75
CA ALA A 103 -10.75 -4.70 5.73
C ALA A 103 -10.66 -3.34 6.42
N SER A 104 -10.17 -3.34 7.66
CA SER A 104 -9.96 -2.15 8.51
C SER A 104 -8.50 -2.03 8.93
N GLY A 105 -8.17 -0.95 9.66
CA GLY A 105 -6.82 -0.72 10.15
C GLY A 105 -5.80 -0.47 9.02
N VAL A 106 -6.23 0.09 7.90
CA VAL A 106 -5.42 0.38 6.71
C VAL A 106 -5.10 1.88 6.70
N ARG A 107 -3.92 2.28 7.19
CA ARG A 107 -3.58 3.72 7.28
C ARG A 107 -3.69 4.43 5.94
N ASN A 108 -2.89 4.03 4.98
CA ASN A 108 -2.91 4.57 3.63
C ASN A 108 -2.63 3.46 2.61
N GLY A 109 -3.68 2.75 2.21
CA GLY A 109 -3.60 1.70 1.20
C GLY A 109 -3.58 2.29 -0.21
N GLU A 110 -2.44 2.28 -0.87
CA GLU A 110 -2.25 2.90 -2.19
C GLU A 110 -2.24 1.90 -3.34
N GLY A 111 -2.02 0.63 -3.07
CA GLY A 111 -2.03 -0.43 -4.09
C GLY A 111 -3.06 -1.50 -3.78
N LEU A 112 -3.80 -1.97 -4.79
CA LEU A 112 -4.68 -3.13 -4.72
C LEU A 112 -4.43 -4.05 -5.90
N SER A 113 -4.22 -5.35 -5.63
CA SER A 113 -4.01 -6.34 -6.69
C SER A 113 -4.44 -7.73 -6.26
N PHE A 114 -4.95 -8.52 -7.21
CA PHE A 114 -5.20 -9.93 -6.99
C PHE A 114 -3.95 -10.77 -7.25
N ALA A 115 -3.60 -11.62 -6.29
CA ALA A 115 -2.51 -12.58 -6.41
C ALA A 115 -2.91 -13.76 -7.34
N PRO A 116 -1.92 -14.55 -7.82
CA PRO A 116 -2.17 -15.72 -8.67
C PRO A 116 -3.09 -16.78 -8.05
N ASP A 117 -3.26 -16.78 -6.73
CA ASP A 117 -4.16 -17.67 -6.00
C ASP A 117 -5.56 -17.09 -5.80
N GLY A 118 -5.84 -15.91 -6.38
CA GLY A 118 -7.12 -15.20 -6.27
C GLY A 118 -7.30 -14.38 -4.99
N SER A 119 -6.33 -14.35 -4.07
CA SER A 119 -6.40 -13.50 -2.88
C SER A 119 -6.15 -12.03 -3.24
N LEU A 120 -6.89 -11.13 -2.60
CA LEU A 120 -6.67 -9.69 -2.72
C LEU A 120 -5.52 -9.26 -1.79
N TRP A 121 -4.68 -8.35 -2.25
CA TRP A 121 -3.57 -7.78 -1.50
C TRP A 121 -3.57 -6.27 -1.60
N THR A 122 -2.99 -5.61 -0.59
CA THR A 122 -2.78 -4.16 -0.57
C THR A 122 -1.34 -3.82 -0.21
N ALA A 123 -0.87 -2.67 -0.70
CA ALA A 123 0.33 -2.01 -0.22
C ALA A 123 -0.07 -0.83 0.65
N VAL A 124 0.51 -0.69 1.85
CA VAL A 124 0.14 0.32 2.84
C VAL A 124 1.36 1.13 3.23
N ASN A 125 1.21 2.45 3.22
CA ASN A 125 2.13 3.37 3.87
C ASN A 125 1.79 3.43 5.36
N GLU A 126 2.73 3.02 6.19
CA GLU A 126 2.56 2.96 7.63
C GLU A 126 2.89 4.27 8.36
N ARG A 127 2.77 4.20 9.68
CA ARG A 127 2.94 5.31 10.63
C ARG A 127 4.31 5.96 10.53
N ASP A 128 4.30 7.28 10.58
CA ASP A 128 5.49 8.09 10.84
C ASP A 128 5.55 8.47 12.33
N GLU A 129 6.74 8.75 12.84
CA GLU A 129 6.96 9.28 14.19
C GLU A 129 6.33 8.43 15.32
N ILE A 130 6.43 7.10 15.21
CA ILE A 130 5.95 6.20 16.27
C ILE A 130 6.78 6.31 17.52
N ALA A 131 6.13 6.16 18.68
CA ALA A 131 6.81 6.14 19.97
C ALA A 131 7.38 4.74 20.26
N TYR A 132 8.57 4.70 20.87
CA TYR A 132 9.21 3.45 21.26
C TYR A 132 8.38 2.67 22.31
N PRO A 133 7.96 1.42 22.05
CA PRO A 133 6.93 0.75 22.85
C PRO A 133 7.49 -0.09 24.02
N PHE A 134 8.80 -0.13 24.25
CA PHE A 134 9.38 -1.04 25.25
C PHE A 134 9.91 -0.33 26.49
N HIS A 135 9.64 -0.87 27.69
CA HIS A 135 10.12 -0.37 28.99
C HIS A 135 11.59 -0.68 29.21
N ARG A 136 12.46 -0.17 28.35
CA ARG A 136 13.94 -0.30 28.45
C ARG A 136 14.62 0.86 27.71
N SER A 137 15.94 0.95 27.85
CA SER A 137 16.72 1.91 27.09
C SER A 137 16.80 1.56 25.59
N TYR A 138 16.93 2.58 24.75
CA TYR A 138 17.20 2.44 23.31
C TYR A 138 18.44 3.27 22.96
N GLY A 139 19.54 2.61 22.63
CA GLY A 139 20.83 3.28 22.46
C GLY A 139 21.28 4.03 23.72
N GLN A 140 21.52 5.33 23.57
CA GLN A 140 21.88 6.21 24.70
C GLN A 140 20.68 6.77 25.48
N GLN A 141 19.46 6.52 25.00
CA GLN A 141 18.23 6.99 25.62
C GLN A 141 17.81 6.03 26.74
N THR A 142 18.09 6.38 28.01
CA THR A 142 17.84 5.49 29.16
C THR A 142 16.35 5.36 29.51
N GLU A 143 15.56 6.39 29.25
CA GLU A 143 14.10 6.43 29.41
C GLU A 143 13.46 6.55 28.04
N ALA A 144 13.44 5.46 27.28
CA ALA A 144 13.01 5.44 25.90
C ALA A 144 11.48 5.23 25.70
N TYR A 145 10.85 4.50 26.63
CA TYR A 145 9.42 4.15 26.53
C TYR A 145 8.53 5.37 26.30
N GLY A 146 7.64 5.28 25.32
CA GLY A 146 6.71 6.32 24.95
C GLY A 146 7.32 7.55 24.26
N LYS A 147 8.62 7.52 23.95
CA LYS A 147 9.29 8.63 23.24
C LYS A 147 9.47 8.34 21.76
N VAL A 148 9.26 9.37 20.96
CA VAL A 148 9.67 9.35 19.54
C VAL A 148 11.18 9.49 19.48
N ILE A 149 11.87 8.49 18.96
CA ILE A 149 13.33 8.41 18.90
C ILE A 149 13.73 8.24 17.43
N GLU A 150 14.41 9.22 16.86
CA GLU A 150 14.78 9.24 15.44
C GLU A 150 15.42 7.92 14.97
N ALA A 151 16.35 7.38 15.75
CA ALA A 151 17.02 6.11 15.40
C ALA A 151 16.07 4.90 15.39
N TYR A 152 14.99 4.92 16.18
CA TYR A 152 13.92 3.91 16.14
C TYR A 152 12.99 4.16 14.96
N VAL A 153 12.50 5.39 14.81
CA VAL A 153 11.59 5.80 13.73
C VAL A 153 12.18 5.51 12.36
N ASN A 154 13.49 5.70 12.16
CA ASN A 154 14.15 5.42 10.88
C ASN A 154 13.94 3.99 10.34
N GLU A 155 13.64 3.02 11.19
CA GLU A 155 13.44 1.62 10.80
C GLU A 155 12.06 1.06 11.20
N HIS A 156 11.18 1.89 11.82
CA HIS A 156 9.83 1.54 12.31
C HIS A 156 8.82 2.68 12.01
N ALA A 157 7.54 2.38 11.70
CA ALA A 157 7.02 1.05 11.39
C ALA A 157 7.35 0.68 9.92
N PRO A 158 7.60 -0.62 9.61
CA PRO A 158 7.75 -1.04 8.23
C PRO A 158 6.44 -0.88 7.46
N ASP A 159 6.55 -0.49 6.19
CA ASP A 159 5.40 -0.48 5.29
C ASP A 159 4.92 -1.91 4.98
N GLU A 160 3.66 -2.07 4.64
CA GLU A 160 3.03 -3.37 4.52
C GLU A 160 2.69 -3.79 3.09
N LEU A 161 2.90 -5.07 2.79
CA LEU A 161 2.26 -5.79 1.71
C LEU A 161 1.39 -6.88 2.33
N ALA A 162 0.11 -6.59 2.49
CA ALA A 162 -0.81 -7.39 3.27
C ALA A 162 -1.82 -8.13 2.40
N ARG A 163 -2.00 -9.42 2.70
CA ARG A 163 -3.08 -10.22 2.14
C ARG A 163 -4.39 -9.91 2.87
N LEU A 164 -5.42 -9.64 2.08
CA LEU A 164 -6.73 -9.24 2.57
C LEU A 164 -7.75 -10.39 2.49
N ASN A 165 -8.63 -10.42 3.46
CA ASN A 165 -9.88 -11.20 3.46
C ASN A 165 -10.95 -10.41 4.20
N ALA A 166 -12.21 -10.80 4.04
CA ALA A 166 -13.31 -10.11 4.71
C ALA A 166 -13.14 -10.13 6.24
N GLY A 167 -13.20 -8.95 6.86
CA GLY A 167 -13.01 -8.76 8.29
C GLY A 167 -11.56 -8.68 8.76
N ARG A 168 -10.57 -8.67 7.83
CA ARG A 168 -9.16 -8.43 8.18
C ARG A 168 -8.98 -7.06 8.81
N ASP A 169 -8.30 -7.00 9.95
CA ASP A 169 -7.78 -5.78 10.55
C ASP A 169 -6.26 -5.76 10.42
N LEU A 170 -5.69 -4.63 9.95
CA LEU A 170 -4.25 -4.40 9.82
C LEU A 170 -3.68 -3.56 10.98
N GLY A 171 -4.51 -3.22 11.97
CA GLY A 171 -4.05 -2.68 13.26
C GLY A 171 -4.09 -1.16 13.38
N TRP A 172 -3.85 -0.40 12.31
CA TRP A 172 -3.83 1.06 12.39
C TRP A 172 -5.14 1.63 12.98
N PRO A 173 -5.11 2.65 13.85
CA PRO A 173 -3.96 3.38 14.38
C PRO A 173 -3.43 2.82 15.71
N PHE A 174 -3.79 1.62 16.11
CA PHE A 174 -3.57 1.08 17.44
C PHE A 174 -2.38 0.12 17.54
N CYS A 175 -1.97 -0.45 16.42
CA CYS A 175 -0.93 -1.46 16.35
C CYS A 175 -0.04 -1.22 15.15
N ASP A 176 1.27 -1.27 15.34
CA ASP A 176 2.28 -1.11 14.31
C ASP A 176 2.98 -2.45 14.05
N PRO A 177 3.25 -2.82 12.79
CA PRO A 177 4.03 -4.02 12.51
C PRO A 177 5.46 -3.86 13.01
N ASP A 178 6.04 -4.93 13.59
CA ASP A 178 7.41 -4.95 14.13
C ASP A 178 8.33 -5.80 13.26
N PRO A 179 9.44 -5.24 12.73
CA PRO A 179 10.42 -5.98 11.95
C PRO A 179 11.54 -6.60 12.80
N ASP A 180 11.58 -6.32 14.10
CA ASP A 180 12.68 -6.70 14.98
C ASP A 180 12.77 -8.21 15.21
N VAL A 181 13.92 -8.82 14.95
CA VAL A 181 14.19 -10.22 15.35
C VAL A 181 14.28 -10.33 16.87
N THR A 182 14.79 -9.29 17.52
CA THR A 182 14.80 -9.14 18.98
C THR A 182 14.12 -7.82 19.32
N PRO A 183 12.80 -7.85 19.62
CA PRO A 183 11.98 -6.66 19.78
C PRO A 183 12.61 -5.61 20.70
N GLY A 184 12.68 -4.36 20.22
CA GLY A 184 13.21 -3.21 20.93
C GLY A 184 14.71 -3.19 21.20
N ASN A 185 15.49 -4.05 20.57
CA ASN A 185 16.96 -3.99 20.65
C ASN A 185 17.50 -3.13 19.49
N PRO A 186 18.20 -2.01 19.74
CA PRO A 186 18.70 -1.13 18.68
C PRO A 186 19.75 -1.79 17.75
N ALA A 187 20.32 -2.92 18.16
CA ALA A 187 21.27 -3.71 17.34
C ALA A 187 20.62 -4.97 16.74
N THR A 188 19.30 -5.08 16.75
CA THR A 188 18.61 -6.24 16.20
C THR A 188 18.77 -6.33 14.69
N ALA A 189 18.76 -7.57 14.16
CA ALA A 189 18.49 -7.75 12.73
C ALA A 189 17.02 -7.47 12.43
N LEU A 190 16.74 -6.91 11.26
CA LEU A 190 15.37 -6.68 10.79
C LEU A 190 14.95 -7.81 9.85
N GLN A 191 13.72 -8.27 9.99
CA GLN A 191 13.09 -9.22 9.08
C GLN A 191 11.74 -8.67 8.59
N TYR A 192 11.39 -8.99 7.35
CA TYR A 192 10.19 -8.44 6.72
C TYR A 192 9.20 -9.54 6.28
N ALA A 193 9.23 -10.70 6.93
CA ALA A 193 8.29 -11.78 6.68
C ALA A 193 7.52 -12.13 7.95
N ASN A 194 6.19 -12.21 7.83
CA ASN A 194 5.29 -12.55 8.94
C ASN A 194 5.48 -11.62 10.15
N LEU A 195 5.36 -10.31 9.91
CA LEU A 195 5.56 -9.29 10.93
C LEU A 195 4.47 -9.40 12.00
N PRO A 196 4.83 -9.57 13.29
CA PRO A 196 3.90 -9.38 14.39
C PRO A 196 3.56 -7.91 14.53
N PHE A 197 2.68 -7.60 15.49
CA PHE A 197 2.31 -6.23 15.82
C PHE A 197 2.67 -5.90 17.26
N ASP A 198 3.20 -4.70 17.47
CA ASP A 198 3.31 -4.06 18.77
C ASP A 198 2.21 -3.02 18.97
N ALA A 199 1.95 -2.64 20.21
CA ALA A 199 1.02 -1.58 20.53
C ALA A 199 1.61 -0.20 20.18
N ASP A 200 0.85 0.64 19.46
CA ASP A 200 1.21 2.04 19.29
C ASP A 200 1.01 2.79 20.62
N GLU A 201 2.09 3.28 21.22
CA GLU A 201 2.03 3.89 22.55
C GLU A 201 1.34 5.26 22.56
N GLN A 202 1.15 5.91 21.42
CA GLN A 202 0.44 7.19 21.31
C GLN A 202 -1.07 7.01 21.22
N THR A 203 -1.56 5.89 20.71
CA THR A 203 -2.99 5.64 20.48
C THR A 203 -3.55 4.43 21.25
N ASN A 204 -2.69 3.51 21.68
CA ASN A 204 -3.04 2.24 22.32
C ASN A 204 -2.04 1.87 23.43
N ALA A 205 -1.65 2.82 24.25
CA ALA A 205 -0.64 2.65 25.30
C ALA A 205 -0.82 1.35 26.09
N GLY A 206 0.23 0.54 26.11
CA GLY A 206 0.23 -0.77 26.75
C GLY A 206 -0.82 -1.77 26.22
N GLY A 207 -1.34 -1.59 25.02
CA GLY A 207 -2.34 -2.47 24.42
C GLY A 207 -3.74 -2.37 25.05
N SER A 208 -4.07 -1.24 25.66
CA SER A 208 -5.29 -1.03 26.44
C SER A 208 -6.57 -0.90 25.59
N VAL A 209 -6.43 -0.57 24.28
CA VAL A 209 -7.55 -0.38 23.35
C VAL A 209 -7.74 -1.59 22.45
N LEU A 210 -6.65 -2.08 21.87
CA LEU A 210 -6.65 -3.23 20.97
C LEU A 210 -5.50 -4.19 21.36
N ASN A 211 -5.81 -5.46 21.44
CA ASN A 211 -4.79 -6.50 21.66
C ASN A 211 -4.07 -6.82 20.33
N CYS A 212 -2.94 -6.20 20.10
CA CYS A 212 -2.15 -6.34 18.88
C CYS A 212 -1.66 -7.78 18.64
N ALA A 213 -1.37 -8.54 19.70
CA ALA A 213 -0.96 -9.93 19.58
C ALA A 213 -2.05 -10.87 19.05
N ALA A 214 -3.32 -10.42 19.05
CA ALA A 214 -4.44 -11.18 18.47
C ALA A 214 -4.60 -10.96 16.95
N LEU A 215 -3.93 -9.95 16.39
CA LEU A 215 -3.96 -9.69 14.96
C LEU A 215 -3.12 -10.71 14.18
N ALA A 216 -3.62 -11.10 13.02
CA ALA A 216 -2.83 -11.97 12.15
C ALA A 216 -1.62 -11.19 11.58
N PRO A 217 -0.40 -11.77 11.57
CA PRO A 217 0.81 -11.09 11.10
C PRO A 217 0.71 -10.57 9.68
N ILE A 218 1.45 -9.51 9.36
CA ILE A 218 1.61 -9.01 8.00
C ILE A 218 2.50 -9.97 7.22
N GLN A 219 2.05 -10.40 6.04
CA GLN A 219 2.73 -11.43 5.27
C GLN A 219 4.10 -11.01 4.76
N ARG A 220 4.23 -9.74 4.33
CA ARG A 220 5.50 -9.17 3.87
C ARG A 220 5.54 -7.68 4.21
N GLY A 221 6.59 -7.23 4.90
CA GLY A 221 6.93 -5.83 5.07
C GLY A 221 7.89 -5.34 4.00
N LEU A 222 7.95 -4.04 3.88
CA LEU A 222 9.03 -3.29 3.25
C LEU A 222 9.72 -2.47 4.34
N PRO A 223 11.00 -2.12 4.19
CA PRO A 223 11.65 -1.24 5.14
C PRO A 223 10.84 0.04 5.38
N ALA A 224 10.79 0.50 6.62
CA ALA A 224 10.07 1.71 7.02
C ALA A 224 10.35 2.88 6.07
N HIS A 225 9.35 3.72 5.84
CA HIS A 225 9.42 4.89 4.97
C HIS A 225 9.78 4.57 3.49
N SER A 226 9.48 3.36 3.00
CA SER A 226 9.57 3.05 1.57
C SER A 226 8.51 3.79 0.77
N ALA A 227 7.39 4.09 1.38
CA ALA A 227 6.21 4.71 0.78
C ALA A 227 5.73 3.95 -0.46
N PRO A 228 5.23 2.70 -0.31
CA PRO A 228 4.71 1.93 -1.42
C PRO A 228 3.41 2.55 -1.95
N LEU A 229 3.32 2.70 -3.28
CA LEU A 229 2.17 3.24 -3.98
C LEU A 229 1.56 2.15 -4.89
N GLY A 230 1.73 2.24 -6.21
CA GLY A 230 1.20 1.24 -7.13
C GLY A 230 1.78 -0.15 -6.88
N PHE A 231 0.90 -1.15 -6.82
CA PHE A 231 1.24 -2.54 -6.52
C PHE A 231 0.48 -3.48 -7.43
N HIS A 232 1.20 -4.34 -8.19
CA HIS A 232 0.59 -5.23 -9.17
C HIS A 232 1.25 -6.59 -9.18
N PHE A 233 0.44 -7.66 -9.12
CA PHE A 233 0.91 -9.00 -9.47
C PHE A 233 1.10 -9.11 -10.98
N LEU A 234 2.21 -9.71 -11.37
CA LEU A 234 2.57 -9.92 -12.77
C LEU A 234 2.07 -11.29 -13.24
N GLU A 235 1.01 -11.29 -14.02
CA GLU A 235 0.55 -12.50 -14.71
C GLU A 235 1.33 -12.65 -16.01
N LYS A 236 1.97 -13.83 -16.22
CA LYS A 236 2.57 -14.30 -17.48
C LYS A 236 3.06 -13.19 -18.43
N THR A 237 3.72 -12.19 -17.88
CA THR A 237 4.25 -11.07 -18.66
C THR A 237 5.53 -11.49 -19.38
N THR A 238 5.79 -10.89 -20.53
CA THR A 238 6.95 -11.18 -21.37
C THR A 238 8.20 -10.38 -20.99
N ILE A 239 8.15 -9.53 -19.95
CA ILE A 239 9.27 -8.66 -19.54
C ILE A 239 10.54 -9.45 -19.25
N ALA A 240 10.41 -10.56 -18.58
CA ALA A 240 11.35 -11.67 -18.50
C ALA A 240 10.60 -12.85 -17.87
N ALA A 241 10.78 -14.07 -18.37
CA ALA A 241 10.14 -15.25 -17.81
C ALA A 241 10.36 -15.39 -16.29
N ARG A 242 11.49 -14.91 -15.77
CA ARG A 242 11.83 -14.89 -14.35
C ARG A 242 11.02 -13.90 -13.50
N LEU A 243 10.43 -12.85 -14.08
CA LEU A 243 9.61 -11.86 -13.39
C LEU A 243 8.12 -12.19 -13.44
N SER A 244 7.71 -13.11 -14.33
CA SER A 244 6.31 -13.44 -14.59
C SER A 244 5.58 -14.14 -13.44
N ASN A 245 6.24 -14.38 -12.32
CA ASN A 245 5.65 -15.05 -11.16
C ASN A 245 6.01 -14.29 -9.88
N GLY A 246 5.54 -13.06 -9.79
CA GLY A 246 5.81 -12.17 -8.67
C GLY A 246 4.92 -10.94 -8.70
N ALA A 247 5.26 -9.97 -7.88
CA ALA A 247 4.63 -8.67 -7.85
C ALA A 247 5.66 -7.56 -8.05
N VAL A 248 5.22 -6.42 -8.59
CA VAL A 248 5.98 -5.17 -8.59
C VAL A 248 5.30 -4.16 -7.68
N VAL A 249 6.09 -3.35 -7.03
CA VAL A 249 5.63 -2.21 -6.23
C VAL A 249 6.50 -1.01 -6.52
N ALA A 250 5.88 0.13 -6.81
CA ALA A 250 6.55 1.40 -6.89
C ALA A 250 6.69 1.95 -5.46
N VAL A 251 7.92 2.23 -5.03
CA VAL A 251 8.21 2.86 -3.74
C VAL A 251 8.68 4.29 -3.98
N HIS A 252 7.98 5.23 -3.36
CA HIS A 252 8.17 6.67 -3.59
C HIS A 252 9.37 7.23 -2.81
N GLY A 253 9.92 6.44 -1.86
CA GLY A 253 11.04 6.79 -0.99
C GLY A 253 10.65 7.73 0.14
N SER A 254 11.50 7.82 1.15
CA SER A 254 11.21 8.51 2.41
C SER A 254 11.21 10.03 2.28
N TRP A 255 10.39 10.69 3.10
CA TRP A 255 10.52 12.10 3.44
C TRP A 255 11.02 12.27 4.89
N ASP A 256 10.70 11.33 5.77
CA ASP A 256 10.98 11.34 7.20
C ASP A 256 11.97 10.22 7.59
N ARG A 257 13.19 10.31 7.08
CA ARG A 257 14.27 9.35 7.39
C ARG A 257 15.64 9.94 7.06
N THR A 258 16.62 9.72 7.93
CA THR A 258 18.01 10.10 7.73
C THR A 258 18.95 8.89 7.80
N PRO A 259 19.73 8.56 6.73
CA PRO A 259 19.68 9.11 5.40
C PRO A 259 18.40 8.73 4.65
N PRO A 260 17.94 9.53 3.67
CA PRO A 260 16.68 9.27 2.98
C PRO A 260 16.73 7.96 2.19
N ARG A 261 15.65 7.17 2.28
CA ARG A 261 15.46 5.96 1.49
C ARG A 261 15.16 6.30 0.03
N PRO A 262 15.92 5.76 -0.95
CA PRO A 262 15.73 6.13 -2.34
C PRO A 262 14.44 5.57 -2.94
N PRO A 263 13.79 6.31 -3.87
CA PRO A 263 12.71 5.79 -4.70
C PRO A 263 13.18 4.65 -5.60
N ALA A 264 12.30 3.68 -5.85
CA ALA A 264 12.58 2.53 -6.69
C ALA A 264 11.30 1.84 -7.20
N VAL A 265 11.43 0.97 -8.18
CA VAL A 265 10.47 -0.11 -8.44
C VAL A 265 11.09 -1.40 -7.93
N LEU A 266 10.39 -2.05 -7.01
CA LEU A 266 10.80 -3.33 -6.44
C LEU A 266 10.05 -4.47 -7.12
N TRP A 267 10.68 -5.65 -7.18
CA TRP A 267 10.05 -6.90 -7.55
C TRP A 267 10.15 -7.90 -6.42
N LEU A 268 9.07 -8.63 -6.16
CA LEU A 268 8.98 -9.65 -5.12
C LEU A 268 8.49 -10.97 -5.77
N PRO A 269 9.20 -12.08 -5.62
CA PRO A 269 8.76 -13.37 -6.17
C PRO A 269 7.52 -13.89 -5.43
N TRP A 270 6.56 -14.44 -6.17
CA TRP A 270 5.43 -15.15 -5.59
C TRP A 270 5.83 -16.55 -5.13
N GLN A 271 5.60 -16.85 -3.88
CA GLN A 271 5.87 -18.16 -3.24
C GLN A 271 4.56 -18.93 -3.10
N SER A 272 4.20 -19.71 -4.11
CA SER A 272 2.92 -20.42 -4.18
C SER A 272 2.68 -21.38 -3.00
N LYS A 273 3.72 -22.07 -2.51
CA LYS A 273 3.62 -22.98 -1.35
C LYS A 273 3.20 -22.26 -0.07
N GLY A 274 3.74 -21.06 0.17
CA GLY A 274 3.39 -20.22 1.34
C GLY A 274 2.24 -19.25 1.06
N ARG A 275 1.82 -19.11 -0.21
CA ARG A 275 0.85 -18.10 -0.66
C ARG A 275 1.23 -16.69 -0.16
N THR A 276 2.49 -16.34 -0.34
CA THR A 276 3.11 -15.11 0.14
C THR A 276 4.12 -14.57 -0.87
N LEU A 277 4.62 -13.36 -0.59
CA LEU A 277 5.69 -12.71 -1.35
C LEU A 277 7.05 -13.04 -0.71
N GLY A 278 8.05 -13.28 -1.54
CA GLY A 278 9.44 -13.39 -1.13
C GLY A 278 10.09 -12.04 -0.85
N GLU A 279 11.40 -12.04 -0.71
CA GLU A 279 12.17 -10.82 -0.46
C GLU A 279 12.11 -9.86 -1.64
N ALA A 280 12.06 -8.56 -1.33
CA ALA A 280 12.06 -7.51 -2.32
C ALA A 280 13.45 -7.34 -2.96
N VAL A 281 13.47 -7.21 -4.28
CA VAL A 281 14.66 -6.93 -5.07
C VAL A 281 14.44 -5.66 -5.87
N THR A 282 15.39 -4.73 -5.86
CA THR A 282 15.32 -3.54 -6.70
C THR A 282 15.35 -3.92 -8.17
N LEU A 283 14.25 -3.69 -8.87
CA LEU A 283 14.13 -3.90 -10.31
C LEU A 283 14.59 -2.68 -11.11
N ILE A 284 14.17 -1.49 -10.67
CA ILE A 284 14.53 -0.20 -11.27
C ILE A 284 14.86 0.75 -10.11
N GLY A 285 16.05 1.32 -10.14
CA GLY A 285 16.53 2.29 -9.16
C GLY A 285 17.28 3.44 -9.83
N GLY A 286 17.98 4.24 -9.01
CA GLY A 286 18.79 5.35 -9.51
C GLY A 286 18.03 6.67 -9.63
N PHE A 287 16.82 6.76 -9.08
CA PHE A 287 16.02 8.00 -9.05
C PHE A 287 16.52 9.07 -8.06
N GLN A 288 17.49 8.70 -7.24
CA GLN A 288 18.12 9.57 -6.24
C GLN A 288 19.63 9.57 -6.41
N GLU A 289 20.23 10.73 -6.36
CA GLU A 289 21.69 10.95 -6.40
C GLU A 289 22.32 10.65 -5.02
N SER A 290 23.64 10.54 -4.98
CA SER A 290 24.40 10.37 -3.73
C SER A 290 24.26 11.57 -2.77
N SER A 291 23.94 12.74 -3.30
CA SER A 291 23.60 13.95 -2.54
C SER A 291 22.25 13.87 -1.79
N GLY A 292 21.42 12.87 -2.11
CA GLY A 292 20.02 12.76 -1.66
C GLY A 292 19.02 13.51 -2.58
N ALA A 293 19.49 14.26 -3.56
CA ALA A 293 18.61 14.91 -4.54
C ALA A 293 17.89 13.88 -5.41
N ARG A 294 16.60 14.07 -5.66
CA ARG A 294 15.76 13.18 -6.46
C ARG A 294 15.38 13.83 -7.76
N TRP A 295 15.63 13.12 -8.85
CA TRP A 295 15.19 13.55 -10.17
C TRP A 295 13.90 12.86 -10.63
N GLY A 296 13.48 11.80 -9.93
CA GLY A 296 12.23 11.09 -10.18
C GLY A 296 11.75 10.34 -8.94
N ARG A 297 10.44 10.06 -8.90
CA ARG A 297 9.77 9.28 -7.87
C ARG A 297 8.68 8.42 -8.53
N PRO A 298 8.91 7.10 -8.71
CA PRO A 298 7.92 6.23 -9.32
C PRO A 298 6.67 6.14 -8.43
N ALA A 299 5.50 6.35 -9.06
CA ALA A 299 4.19 6.28 -8.41
C ALA A 299 3.46 4.97 -8.71
N ASP A 300 3.64 4.39 -9.91
CA ASP A 300 3.04 3.10 -10.28
C ASP A 300 3.93 2.36 -11.27
N ALA A 301 3.78 1.04 -11.35
CA ALA A 301 4.50 0.18 -12.27
C ALA A 301 3.58 -0.95 -12.77
N VAL A 302 3.08 -0.85 -14.00
CA VAL A 302 2.08 -1.77 -14.54
C VAL A 302 2.59 -2.53 -15.77
N PRO A 303 2.23 -3.82 -15.95
CA PRO A 303 2.54 -4.54 -17.17
C PRO A 303 1.69 -4.05 -18.34
N GLY A 304 2.33 -3.77 -19.45
CA GLY A 304 1.66 -3.41 -20.70
C GLY A 304 1.33 -4.62 -21.57
N PRO A 305 0.40 -4.47 -22.54
CA PRO A 305 0.00 -5.54 -23.45
C PRO A 305 1.11 -5.96 -24.44
N ASP A 306 2.14 -5.12 -24.57
CA ASP A 306 3.33 -5.38 -25.40
C ASP A 306 4.45 -6.09 -24.62
N GLY A 307 4.16 -6.52 -23.39
CA GLY A 307 5.10 -7.19 -22.49
C GLY A 307 6.16 -6.29 -21.87
N ALA A 308 6.04 -4.98 -21.97
CA ALA A 308 6.87 -4.03 -21.26
C ALA A 308 6.25 -3.69 -19.89
N LEU A 309 7.07 -3.16 -18.98
CA LEU A 309 6.60 -2.50 -17.76
C LEU A 309 6.50 -0.98 -18.04
N TYR A 310 5.38 -0.39 -17.68
CA TYR A 310 5.17 1.05 -17.73
C TYR A 310 5.23 1.60 -16.32
N VAL A 311 6.13 2.55 -16.11
CA VAL A 311 6.37 3.18 -14.80
C VAL A 311 5.97 4.64 -14.89
N THR A 312 5.04 5.07 -14.05
CA THR A 312 4.68 6.49 -13.90
C THR A 312 5.56 7.13 -12.85
N ASP A 313 5.93 8.38 -13.08
CA ASP A 313 6.78 9.19 -12.21
C ASP A 313 6.15 10.58 -12.08
N ASP A 314 5.65 10.91 -10.89
CA ASP A 314 4.95 12.16 -10.65
C ASP A 314 5.88 13.37 -10.44
N THR A 315 7.10 13.12 -9.98
CA THR A 315 8.12 14.16 -9.82
C THR A 315 8.70 14.57 -11.17
N ALA A 316 9.06 13.60 -12.02
CA ALA A 316 9.56 13.87 -13.36
C ALA A 316 8.44 14.22 -14.37
N GLY A 317 7.16 13.98 -14.03
CA GLY A 317 6.02 14.13 -14.94
C GLY A 317 6.13 13.21 -16.16
N ALA A 318 6.61 11.98 -15.96
CA ALA A 318 7.00 11.08 -17.02
C ALA A 318 6.31 9.71 -16.91
N VAL A 319 6.22 9.02 -18.04
CA VAL A 319 5.91 7.59 -18.11
C VAL A 319 7.06 6.87 -18.82
N TYR A 320 7.74 6.00 -18.10
CA TYR A 320 8.83 5.19 -18.67
C TYR A 320 8.31 3.87 -19.18
N ARG A 321 8.76 3.46 -20.38
CA ARG A 321 8.54 2.13 -20.91
C ARG A 321 9.81 1.30 -20.74
N VAL A 322 9.77 0.29 -19.89
CA VAL A 322 10.88 -0.63 -19.61
C VAL A 322 10.58 -1.99 -20.23
N GLY A 323 11.40 -2.43 -21.14
CA GLY A 323 11.23 -3.69 -21.86
C GLY A 323 12.55 -4.25 -22.36
N PRO A 324 12.54 -5.45 -22.97
CA PRO A 324 13.74 -6.01 -23.54
C PRO A 324 14.31 -5.06 -24.61
N LYS A 325 15.65 -4.99 -24.66
CA LYS A 325 16.35 -4.20 -25.68
C LYS A 325 15.91 -4.70 -27.06
N ARG A 326 15.34 -3.81 -27.89
CA ARG A 326 15.07 -4.17 -29.28
C ARG A 326 16.40 -4.47 -29.94
N THR A 327 16.63 -5.71 -30.32
CA THR A 327 17.69 -6.06 -31.27
C THR A 327 17.30 -5.39 -32.60
N ARG A 328 18.13 -4.43 -33.04
CA ARG A 328 18.00 -3.84 -34.38
C ARG A 328 18.38 -4.87 -35.43
#